data_4252378aec5d1fac23b01c8c5020edd0
#
_entry.id   4252378aec5d1fac23b01c8c5020edd0
#
_cell.length_a   1.000
_cell.length_b   1.000
_cell.length_c   1.000
_cell.angle_alpha   90.00
_cell.angle_beta   90.00
_cell.angle_gamma   90.00
#
_symmetry.space_group_name_H-M   'P 1'
#
loop_
_entity.id
_entity.type
_entity.pdbx_description
1 polymer ?
#
loop_
_entity_poly.entity_id
_entity_poly.type
_entity_poly.pdbx_seq_one_letter_code
_entity_poly.pdbx_strand_id
1 'polypeptide(L)'
;KHFPVHGNTIVDSHVGLPTVSHSLERLEAVEFAPFKKAIDAGIHGMMSSHIYFPALTEGGRPATLSHEVMTTLLRDEFGFDGLIVTDGMEMKAIADRYGTVEASLMAVQAGVNIYCVCHSPKLALESMERIKEAVLNGEISEDVINERVERILRYKEKYAHTNVNLEFADVEPLIGTEEAKDMSYQIVKGAATLVKGKPLQLKKNALLIGTLPRATTIADDR
;
A
#
# COMPACT_ATOMS: atom_id res chain seq x y z
N LYS A 1 -1.56 2.14 -6.22
CA LYS A 1 -0.60 1.28 -5.50
C LYS A 1 -0.26 0.06 -6.33
N HIS A 2 0.86 -0.47 -6.15
CA HIS A 2 2.00 -0.14 -5.32
C HIS A 2 3.14 0.34 -6.22
N PHE A 3 3.76 1.46 -5.88
CA PHE A 3 4.84 2.04 -6.69
C PHE A 3 6.21 1.41 -6.36
N PRO A 4 7.09 1.15 -7.34
CA PRO A 4 6.95 1.38 -8.78
C PRO A 4 6.19 0.29 -9.54
N VAL A 5 5.94 -0.89 -8.95
CA VAL A 5 5.05 -1.94 -9.43
C VAL A 5 4.88 -3.04 -8.39
N HIS A 6 3.73 -3.70 -8.39
CA HIS A 6 3.47 -4.95 -7.67
C HIS A 6 2.72 -5.90 -8.61
N GLY A 7 3.41 -6.41 -9.56
CA GLY A 7 2.96 -7.42 -10.51
C GLY A 7 4.19 -8.16 -11.03
N ASN A 8 3.98 -9.32 -11.61
CA ASN A 8 5.05 -10.17 -12.10
C ASN A 8 6.10 -10.54 -11.02
N THR A 9 5.64 -10.73 -9.78
CA THR A 9 6.43 -11.25 -8.66
C THR A 9 6.13 -12.72 -8.46
N ILE A 10 7.17 -13.53 -8.19
CA ILE A 10 7.04 -14.95 -7.88
C ILE A 10 6.81 -15.16 -6.38
N VAL A 11 7.29 -14.24 -5.56
CA VAL A 11 7.18 -14.26 -4.10
C VAL A 11 6.17 -13.23 -3.65
N ASP A 12 5.29 -13.60 -2.73
CA ASP A 12 4.39 -12.68 -2.05
C ASP A 12 5.17 -11.88 -1.00
N SER A 13 5.00 -10.58 -0.97
CA SER A 13 5.65 -9.67 -0.02
C SER A 13 5.24 -9.89 1.45
N HIS A 14 4.13 -10.60 1.68
CA HIS A 14 3.75 -11.07 3.02
C HIS A 14 4.61 -12.28 3.49
N VAL A 15 5.25 -12.97 2.58
CA VAL A 15 6.03 -14.19 2.89
C VAL A 15 7.54 -13.93 2.84
N GLY A 16 7.99 -12.99 2.01
CA GLY A 16 9.39 -12.64 1.86
C GLY A 16 9.60 -11.46 0.93
N LEU A 17 10.84 -11.08 0.67
CA LEU A 17 11.16 -9.95 -0.21
C LEU A 17 11.11 -10.37 -1.69
N PRO A 18 10.11 -9.91 -2.45
CA PRO A 18 10.04 -10.17 -3.88
C PRO A 18 11.10 -9.36 -4.64
N THR A 19 11.50 -9.87 -5.79
CA THR A 19 12.41 -9.19 -6.71
C THR A 19 11.77 -9.08 -8.08
N VAL A 20 11.84 -7.89 -8.69
CA VAL A 20 11.47 -7.63 -10.08
C VAL A 20 12.72 -7.25 -10.85
N SER A 21 13.22 -8.20 -11.66
CA SER A 21 14.49 -8.09 -12.39
C SER A 21 14.33 -7.49 -13.80
N HIS A 22 13.32 -6.64 -14.00
CA HIS A 22 13.16 -5.95 -15.28
C HIS A 22 14.28 -4.91 -15.50
N SER A 23 14.67 -4.70 -16.75
CA SER A 23 15.57 -3.59 -17.08
C SER A 23 14.87 -2.25 -16.90
N LEU A 24 15.65 -1.18 -16.77
CA LEU A 24 15.12 0.17 -16.64
C LEU A 24 14.22 0.53 -17.84
N GLU A 25 14.63 0.21 -19.06
CA GLU A 25 13.85 0.46 -20.27
C GLU A 25 12.47 -0.23 -20.21
N ARG A 26 12.42 -1.45 -19.66
CA ARG A 26 11.16 -2.16 -19.48
C ARG A 26 10.28 -1.46 -18.43
N LEU A 27 10.86 -1.09 -17.28
CA LEU A 27 10.13 -0.38 -16.22
C LEU A 27 9.56 0.94 -16.74
N GLU A 28 10.33 1.70 -17.52
CA GLU A 28 9.89 2.96 -18.12
C GLU A 28 8.76 2.78 -19.14
N ALA A 29 8.89 1.78 -20.01
CA ALA A 29 7.93 1.56 -21.09
C ALA A 29 6.58 1.02 -20.61
N VAL A 30 6.55 0.27 -19.53
CA VAL A 30 5.35 -0.47 -19.10
C VAL A 30 4.94 -0.13 -17.66
N GLU A 31 5.81 -0.40 -16.70
CA GLU A 31 5.44 -0.36 -15.29
C GLU A 31 5.23 1.06 -14.78
N PHE A 32 6.03 2.02 -15.21
CA PHE A 32 5.90 3.43 -14.78
C PHE A 32 4.76 4.17 -15.47
N ALA A 33 4.35 3.74 -16.65
CA ALA A 33 3.35 4.44 -17.46
C ALA A 33 2.02 4.71 -16.74
N PRO A 34 1.40 3.75 -16.01
CA PRO A 34 0.16 4.01 -15.28
C PRO A 34 0.35 4.99 -14.11
N PHE A 35 1.51 4.98 -13.45
CA PHE A 35 1.80 5.91 -12.36
C PHE A 35 2.01 7.33 -12.86
N LYS A 36 2.75 7.52 -13.95
CA LYS A 36 2.91 8.83 -14.61
C LYS A 36 1.56 9.41 -15.01
N LYS A 37 0.70 8.62 -15.65
CA LYS A 37 -0.66 9.05 -16.01
C LYS A 37 -1.52 9.40 -14.79
N ALA A 38 -1.37 8.68 -13.68
CA ALA A 38 -2.09 8.99 -12.45
C ALA A 38 -1.59 10.29 -11.81
N ILE A 39 -0.27 10.54 -11.87
CA ILE A 39 0.33 11.80 -11.40
C ILE A 39 -0.16 12.97 -12.25
N ASP A 40 -0.14 12.84 -13.57
CA ASP A 40 -0.65 13.85 -14.51
C ASP A 40 -2.15 14.15 -14.27
N ALA A 41 -2.92 13.15 -13.84
CA ALA A 41 -4.32 13.29 -13.47
C ALA A 41 -4.54 13.85 -12.05
N GLY A 42 -3.47 14.17 -11.31
CA GLY A 42 -3.54 14.80 -9.99
C GLY A 42 -3.85 13.85 -8.84
N ILE A 43 -3.35 12.62 -8.88
CA ILE A 43 -3.51 11.67 -7.75
C ILE A 43 -2.89 12.23 -6.46
N HIS A 44 -3.56 12.02 -5.34
CA HIS A 44 -3.18 12.62 -4.05
C HIS A 44 -2.27 11.74 -3.19
N GLY A 45 -2.28 10.44 -3.40
CA GLY A 45 -1.50 9.49 -2.60
C GLY A 45 -0.88 8.38 -3.44
N MET A 46 0.32 7.99 -3.08
CA MET A 46 1.06 6.90 -3.70
C MET A 46 1.55 5.94 -2.61
N MET A 47 1.12 4.69 -2.69
CA MET A 47 1.64 3.65 -1.78
C MET A 47 2.87 2.99 -2.41
N SER A 48 3.94 2.89 -1.63
CA SER A 48 5.18 2.21 -2.05
C SER A 48 5.05 0.70 -1.98
N SER A 49 5.91 -0.01 -2.71
CA SER A 49 6.00 -1.47 -2.70
C SER A 49 7.21 -1.98 -1.89
N HIS A 50 7.03 -3.08 -1.17
CA HIS A 50 8.10 -3.79 -0.49
C HIS A 50 8.77 -4.79 -1.44
N ILE A 51 9.31 -4.28 -2.54
CA ILE A 51 9.89 -5.07 -3.63
C ILE A 51 11.28 -4.54 -3.95
N TYR A 52 12.21 -5.45 -4.20
CA TYR A 52 13.56 -5.12 -4.65
C TYR A 52 13.59 -5.03 -6.19
N PHE A 53 14.18 -3.95 -6.68
CA PHE A 53 14.37 -3.68 -8.11
C PHE A 53 15.86 -3.48 -8.38
N PRO A 54 16.60 -4.49 -8.86
CA PRO A 54 18.04 -4.35 -9.14
C PRO A 54 18.40 -3.21 -10.09
N ALA A 55 17.47 -2.83 -10.98
CA ALA A 55 17.66 -1.70 -11.90
C ALA A 55 17.50 -0.31 -11.25
N LEU A 56 16.95 -0.22 -10.03
CA LEU A 56 16.63 1.04 -9.35
C LEU A 56 17.35 1.21 -8.01
N THR A 57 17.70 0.11 -7.35
CA THR A 57 18.28 0.14 -6.00
C THR A 57 19.44 -0.83 -5.88
N GLU A 58 20.37 -0.53 -4.98
CA GLU A 58 21.51 -1.38 -4.69
C GLU A 58 21.32 -2.19 -3.40
N GLY A 59 22.14 -3.23 -3.23
CA GLY A 59 22.25 -3.97 -1.97
C GLY A 59 20.99 -4.74 -1.54
N GLY A 60 20.04 -4.99 -2.42
CA GLY A 60 18.81 -5.69 -2.10
C GLY A 60 17.81 -4.84 -1.29
N ARG A 61 17.92 -3.52 -1.34
CA ARG A 61 17.02 -2.60 -0.63
C ARG A 61 15.67 -2.53 -1.35
N PRO A 62 14.53 -2.75 -0.65
CA PRO A 62 13.21 -2.60 -1.26
C PRO A 62 12.89 -1.14 -1.58
N ALA A 63 12.03 -0.90 -2.56
CA ALA A 63 11.67 0.43 -3.04
C ALA A 63 11.22 1.36 -1.90
N THR A 64 10.42 0.87 -0.96
CA THR A 64 9.95 1.64 0.22
C THR A 64 11.08 2.27 1.03
N LEU A 65 12.24 1.62 1.10
CA LEU A 65 13.39 2.06 1.91
C LEU A 65 14.48 2.74 1.06
N SER A 66 14.22 3.00 -0.22
CA SER A 66 15.19 3.56 -1.16
C SER A 66 14.91 5.03 -1.45
N HIS A 67 15.88 5.89 -1.13
CA HIS A 67 15.84 7.31 -1.48
C HIS A 67 15.82 7.50 -3.01
N GLU A 68 16.53 6.66 -3.73
CA GLU A 68 16.59 6.68 -5.19
C GLU A 68 15.20 6.48 -5.81
N VAL A 69 14.37 5.64 -5.18
CA VAL A 69 13.02 5.35 -5.69
C VAL A 69 11.99 6.35 -5.15
N MET A 70 12.00 6.63 -3.84
CA MET A 70 10.94 7.47 -3.23
C MET A 70 11.17 8.96 -3.46
N THR A 71 12.42 9.40 -3.42
CA THR A 71 12.75 10.82 -3.62
C THR A 71 13.18 11.06 -5.07
N THR A 72 14.29 10.51 -5.52
CA THR A 72 14.83 10.85 -6.84
C THR A 72 13.84 10.50 -7.95
N LEU A 73 13.36 9.25 -8.03
CA LEU A 73 12.48 8.84 -9.12
C LEU A 73 11.05 9.40 -8.95
N LEU A 74 10.42 9.20 -7.78
CA LEU A 74 9.00 9.54 -7.64
C LEU A 74 8.78 11.04 -7.41
N ARG A 75 9.55 11.68 -6.51
CA ARG A 75 9.40 13.12 -6.24
C ARG A 75 9.98 13.97 -7.35
N ASP A 76 11.26 13.76 -7.66
CA ASP A 76 12.02 14.71 -8.49
C ASP A 76 11.78 14.46 -9.98
N GLU A 77 11.92 13.21 -10.45
CA GLU A 77 11.78 12.90 -11.88
C GLU A 77 10.33 12.83 -12.34
N PHE A 78 9.42 12.23 -11.54
CA PHE A 78 8.00 12.15 -11.90
C PHE A 78 7.19 13.35 -11.41
N GLY A 79 7.77 14.23 -10.59
CA GLY A 79 7.11 15.43 -10.10
C GLY A 79 5.94 15.16 -9.15
N PHE A 80 5.92 14.03 -8.46
CA PHE A 80 4.80 13.69 -7.57
C PHE A 80 4.83 14.50 -6.28
N ASP A 81 3.91 15.46 -6.12
CA ASP A 81 3.80 16.29 -4.91
C ASP A 81 2.78 15.81 -3.87
N GLY A 82 2.16 14.64 -4.08
CA GLY A 82 1.21 14.03 -3.15
C GLY A 82 1.85 13.35 -1.94
N LEU A 83 1.05 12.62 -1.17
CA LEU A 83 1.51 11.86 -0.02
C LEU A 83 2.08 10.50 -0.45
N ILE A 84 3.31 10.21 -0.05
CA ILE A 84 3.91 8.88 -0.17
C ILE A 84 3.62 8.12 1.12
N VAL A 85 2.98 6.96 0.99
CA VAL A 85 2.57 6.08 2.10
C VAL A 85 3.24 4.73 1.92
N THR A 86 3.71 4.10 2.98
CA THR A 86 4.21 2.71 2.87
C THR A 86 3.05 1.72 2.82
N ASP A 87 3.31 0.54 2.30
CA ASP A 87 2.56 -0.65 2.69
C ASP A 87 2.89 -1.04 4.14
N GLY A 88 2.29 -2.08 4.69
CA GLY A 88 2.47 -2.48 6.09
C GLY A 88 3.92 -2.79 6.45
N MET A 89 4.51 -2.03 7.37
CA MET A 89 5.92 -2.19 7.76
C MET A 89 6.19 -3.47 8.59
N GLU A 90 5.13 -4.18 8.97
CA GLU A 90 5.19 -5.47 9.67
C GLU A 90 5.22 -6.66 8.70
N MET A 91 5.10 -6.41 7.39
CA MET A 91 5.20 -7.46 6.37
C MET A 91 6.60 -8.06 6.35
N LYS A 92 6.69 -9.39 6.15
CA LYS A 92 7.97 -10.13 6.24
C LYS A 92 9.04 -9.63 5.28
N ALA A 93 8.66 -9.10 4.13
CA ALA A 93 9.58 -8.44 3.21
C ALA A 93 10.45 -7.36 3.88
N ILE A 94 9.92 -6.71 4.92
CA ILE A 94 10.57 -5.65 5.70
C ILE A 94 11.00 -6.16 7.07
N ALA A 95 10.04 -6.71 7.85
CA ALA A 95 10.24 -7.01 9.26
C ALA A 95 11.36 -8.04 9.50
N ASP A 96 11.47 -9.07 8.68
CA ASP A 96 12.45 -10.15 8.85
C ASP A 96 13.90 -9.67 8.59
N ARG A 97 14.07 -8.65 7.75
CA ARG A 97 15.41 -8.19 7.34
C ARG A 97 15.88 -6.93 8.06
N TYR A 98 14.98 -6.01 8.31
CA TYR A 98 15.31 -4.68 8.86
C TYR A 98 14.72 -4.45 10.24
N GLY A 99 13.69 -5.23 10.61
CA GLY A 99 12.82 -4.91 11.75
C GLY A 99 11.93 -3.72 11.47
N THR A 100 10.69 -3.76 11.96
CA THR A 100 9.67 -2.72 11.71
C THR A 100 10.12 -1.33 12.16
N VAL A 101 10.73 -1.24 13.34
CA VAL A 101 11.13 0.03 13.96
C VAL A 101 12.19 0.74 13.13
N GLU A 102 13.29 0.07 12.81
CA GLU A 102 14.39 0.66 12.05
C GLU A 102 13.96 0.92 10.59
N ALA A 103 13.19 0.01 9.99
CA ALA A 103 12.65 0.23 8.66
C ALA A 103 11.73 1.45 8.57
N SER A 104 11.00 1.79 9.64
CA SER A 104 10.16 3.00 9.67
C SER A 104 11.02 4.27 9.59
N LEU A 105 12.16 4.32 10.30
CA LEU A 105 13.11 5.41 10.16
C LEU A 105 13.69 5.46 8.75
N MET A 106 14.14 4.32 8.20
CA MET A 106 14.67 4.24 6.83
C MET A 106 13.66 4.72 5.78
N ALA A 107 12.37 4.41 5.95
CA ALA A 107 11.31 4.87 5.06
C ALA A 107 11.15 6.40 5.10
N VAL A 108 11.19 7.01 6.30
CA VAL A 108 11.15 8.48 6.44
C VAL A 108 12.37 9.10 5.77
N GLN A 109 13.57 8.55 5.98
CA GLN A 109 14.80 9.00 5.30
C GLN A 109 14.71 8.85 3.78
N ALA A 110 14.04 7.80 3.27
CA ALA A 110 13.84 7.56 1.86
C ALA A 110 12.87 8.58 1.19
N GLY A 111 12.02 9.27 1.94
CA GLY A 111 11.10 10.26 1.38
C GLY A 111 9.62 10.00 1.64
N VAL A 112 9.30 8.99 2.43
CA VAL A 112 7.93 8.65 2.80
C VAL A 112 7.35 9.69 3.77
N ASN A 113 6.06 10.03 3.59
CA ASN A 113 5.33 10.93 4.49
C ASN A 113 4.62 10.18 5.61
N ILE A 114 4.06 9.01 5.30
CA ILE A 114 3.26 8.21 6.24
C ILE A 114 3.73 6.76 6.16
N TYR A 115 4.11 6.17 7.27
CA TYR A 115 4.40 4.75 7.37
C TYR A 115 3.27 4.03 8.12
N CYS A 116 2.94 2.81 7.67
CA CYS A 116 1.84 2.03 8.22
C CYS A 116 2.37 0.92 9.14
N VAL A 117 2.00 0.98 10.42
CA VAL A 117 2.16 -0.12 11.39
C VAL A 117 0.76 -0.51 11.86
N CYS A 118 0.26 -1.65 11.38
CA CYS A 118 -1.17 -1.94 11.38
C CYS A 118 -1.60 -2.93 12.47
N HIS A 119 -0.68 -3.75 13.00
CA HIS A 119 -1.02 -4.86 13.90
C HIS A 119 -0.51 -4.65 15.32
N SER A 120 0.63 -4.00 15.51
CA SER A 120 1.25 -3.83 16.82
C SER A 120 1.33 -2.36 17.25
N PRO A 121 0.45 -1.90 18.16
CA PRO A 121 0.57 -0.56 18.74
C PRO A 121 1.92 -0.31 19.42
N LYS A 122 2.54 -1.35 19.98
CA LYS A 122 3.86 -1.28 20.58
C LYS A 122 4.92 -0.90 19.53
N LEU A 123 4.97 -1.60 18.39
CA LEU A 123 5.92 -1.29 17.31
C LEU A 123 5.67 0.11 16.72
N ALA A 124 4.41 0.55 16.66
CA ALA A 124 4.08 1.90 16.22
C ALA A 124 4.70 2.97 17.15
N LEU A 125 4.55 2.81 18.47
CA LEU A 125 5.13 3.72 19.46
C LEU A 125 6.67 3.67 19.44
N GLU A 126 7.25 2.47 19.38
CA GLU A 126 8.71 2.30 19.30
C GLU A 126 9.28 2.95 18.02
N SER A 127 8.58 2.86 16.89
CA SER A 127 8.97 3.52 15.64
C SER A 127 8.95 5.05 15.78
N MET A 128 7.93 5.61 16.43
CA MET A 128 7.85 7.05 16.70
C MET A 128 9.01 7.52 17.60
N GLU A 129 9.29 6.82 18.69
CA GLU A 129 10.40 7.16 19.59
C GLU A 129 11.76 7.02 18.86
N ARG A 130 11.95 5.98 18.04
CA ARG A 130 13.18 5.81 17.25
C ARG A 130 13.43 6.97 16.28
N ILE A 131 12.38 7.43 15.58
CA ILE A 131 12.47 8.59 14.68
C ILE A 131 12.80 9.86 15.46
N LYS A 132 12.14 10.08 16.60
CA LYS A 132 12.42 11.21 17.49
C LYS A 132 13.88 11.19 17.99
N GLU A 133 14.38 10.04 18.41
CA GLU A 133 15.79 9.87 18.80
C GLU A 133 16.74 10.19 17.64
N ALA A 134 16.42 9.74 16.42
CA ALA A 134 17.20 10.02 15.22
C ALA A 134 17.30 11.53 14.92
N VAL A 135 16.24 12.29 15.16
CA VAL A 135 16.27 13.76 15.04
C VAL A 135 17.14 14.38 16.13
N LEU A 136 16.93 13.96 17.38
CA LEU A 136 17.71 14.50 18.53
C LEU A 136 19.21 14.22 18.42
N ASN A 137 19.58 13.09 17.82
CA ASN A 137 20.97 12.67 17.62
C ASN A 137 21.56 13.20 16.29
N GLY A 138 20.80 13.90 15.47
CA GLY A 138 21.23 14.44 14.18
C GLY A 138 21.37 13.39 13.06
N GLU A 139 20.80 12.20 13.21
CA GLU A 139 20.74 11.16 12.16
C GLU A 139 19.79 11.58 11.01
N ILE A 140 18.80 12.39 11.34
CA ILE A 140 17.86 13.00 10.39
C ILE A 140 17.64 14.46 10.78
N SER A 141 17.64 15.35 9.80
CA SER A 141 17.37 16.78 10.04
C SER A 141 15.91 17.01 10.45
N GLU A 142 15.69 17.92 11.40
CA GLU A 142 14.35 18.38 11.75
C GLU A 142 13.61 18.99 10.55
N ASP A 143 14.32 19.62 9.63
CA ASP A 143 13.73 20.16 8.39
C ASP A 143 13.10 19.07 7.53
N VAL A 144 13.67 17.87 7.49
CA VAL A 144 13.08 16.72 6.79
C VAL A 144 11.75 16.33 7.41
N ILE A 145 11.68 16.29 8.74
CA ILE A 145 10.42 15.98 9.43
C ILE A 145 9.39 17.08 9.18
N ASN A 146 9.79 18.35 9.29
CA ASN A 146 8.93 19.51 9.06
C ASN A 146 8.34 19.47 7.64
N GLU A 147 9.14 19.22 6.61
CA GLU A 147 8.66 19.06 5.23
C GLU A 147 7.63 17.95 5.08
N ARG A 148 7.87 16.78 5.72
CA ARG A 148 6.91 15.66 5.69
C ARG A 148 5.59 16.02 6.36
N VAL A 149 5.67 16.63 7.55
CA VAL A 149 4.50 17.06 8.34
C VAL A 149 3.74 18.18 7.63
N GLU A 150 4.41 19.18 7.08
CA GLU A 150 3.78 20.26 6.34
C GLU A 150 2.94 19.72 5.17
N ARG A 151 3.48 18.76 4.41
CA ARG A 151 2.74 18.13 3.32
C ARG A 151 1.49 17.40 3.82
N ILE A 152 1.58 16.68 4.95
CA ILE A 152 0.43 16.02 5.57
C ILE A 152 -0.62 17.05 6.02
N LEU A 153 -0.19 18.12 6.70
CA LEU A 153 -1.08 19.17 7.19
C LEU A 153 -1.81 19.89 6.04
N ARG A 154 -1.11 20.19 4.95
CA ARG A 154 -1.70 20.78 3.74
C ARG A 154 -2.83 19.91 3.16
N TYR A 155 -2.67 18.58 3.15
CA TYR A 155 -3.72 17.67 2.72
C TYR A 155 -4.86 17.57 3.73
N LYS A 156 -4.57 17.59 5.04
CA LYS A 156 -5.61 17.66 6.08
C LYS A 156 -6.43 18.94 5.99
N GLU A 157 -5.79 20.09 5.82
CA GLU A 157 -6.46 21.36 5.64
C GLU A 157 -7.40 21.36 4.42
N LYS A 158 -6.94 20.79 3.31
CA LYS A 158 -7.73 20.75 2.08
C LYS A 158 -8.90 19.78 2.12
N TYR A 159 -8.77 18.64 2.78
CA TYR A 159 -9.71 17.52 2.64
C TYR A 159 -10.38 17.09 3.94
N ALA A 160 -9.81 17.41 5.11
CA ALA A 160 -10.37 16.99 6.38
C ALA A 160 -11.37 18.02 6.93
N HIS A 161 -12.38 18.37 6.17
CA HIS A 161 -13.48 19.28 6.60
C HIS A 161 -14.44 18.55 7.53
N THR A 162 -13.91 17.94 8.57
CA THR A 162 -14.65 17.00 9.40
C THR A 162 -15.19 17.64 10.64
N ASN A 163 -16.32 18.33 10.53
CA ASN A 163 -17.28 18.46 11.62
C ASN A 163 -18.58 17.73 11.25
N VAL A 164 -18.47 16.53 10.71
CA VAL A 164 -19.65 15.72 10.46
C VAL A 164 -19.83 14.82 11.66
N ASN A 165 -20.51 15.31 12.70
CA ASN A 165 -21.10 14.46 13.70
C ASN A 165 -22.23 13.67 13.03
N LEU A 166 -21.88 12.58 12.35
CA LEU A 166 -22.84 11.65 11.77
C LEU A 166 -23.26 10.69 12.89
N GLU A 167 -24.52 10.72 13.24
CA GLU A 167 -25.12 9.68 14.04
C GLU A 167 -25.21 8.39 13.19
N PHE A 168 -25.09 7.22 13.85
CA PHE A 168 -25.18 5.93 13.14
C PHE A 168 -26.49 5.82 12.31
N ALA A 169 -27.59 6.35 12.85
CA ALA A 169 -28.87 6.36 12.17
C ALA A 169 -28.89 7.11 10.84
N ASP A 170 -27.99 8.10 10.64
CA ASP A 170 -27.86 8.84 9.39
C ASP A 170 -27.07 8.05 8.34
N VAL A 171 -26.17 7.17 8.78
CA VAL A 171 -25.26 6.41 7.94
C VAL A 171 -25.83 5.02 7.60
N GLU A 172 -26.55 4.40 8.52
CA GLU A 172 -27.11 3.04 8.38
C GLU A 172 -27.90 2.86 7.06
N PRO A 173 -28.78 3.80 6.64
CA PRO A 173 -29.54 3.64 5.40
C PRO A 173 -28.67 3.70 4.13
N LEU A 174 -27.43 4.21 4.24
CA LEU A 174 -26.49 4.36 3.13
C LEU A 174 -25.59 3.14 2.95
N ILE A 175 -25.56 2.23 3.93
CA ILE A 175 -24.68 1.07 3.95
C ILE A 175 -25.46 -0.19 3.57
N GLY A 176 -24.91 -0.97 2.63
CA GLY A 176 -25.50 -2.26 2.25
C GLY A 176 -26.89 -2.15 1.64
N THR A 177 -27.13 -1.08 0.88
CA THR A 177 -28.39 -0.87 0.15
C THR A 177 -28.67 -2.04 -0.81
N GLU A 178 -29.93 -2.23 -1.19
CA GLU A 178 -30.31 -3.28 -2.18
C GLU A 178 -29.59 -3.06 -3.51
N GLU A 179 -29.38 -1.81 -3.93
CA GLU A 179 -28.62 -1.47 -5.13
C GLU A 179 -27.14 -1.92 -5.01
N ALA A 180 -26.50 -1.68 -3.85
CA ALA A 180 -25.13 -2.11 -3.61
C ALA A 180 -25.00 -3.64 -3.57
N LYS A 181 -25.99 -4.33 -3.00
CA LYS A 181 -26.07 -5.81 -3.00
C LYS A 181 -26.27 -6.37 -4.40
N ASP A 182 -27.17 -5.78 -5.18
CA ASP A 182 -27.39 -6.22 -6.57
C ASP A 182 -26.15 -5.97 -7.41
N MET A 183 -25.51 -4.82 -7.30
CA MET A 183 -24.24 -4.52 -7.99
C MET A 183 -23.16 -5.56 -7.64
N SER A 184 -22.97 -5.87 -6.34
CA SER A 184 -22.04 -6.91 -5.89
C SER A 184 -22.37 -8.27 -6.51
N TYR A 185 -23.66 -8.64 -6.50
CA TYR A 185 -24.12 -9.89 -7.13
C TYR A 185 -23.84 -9.91 -8.64
N GLN A 186 -24.09 -8.84 -9.37
CA GLN A 186 -23.84 -8.78 -10.82
C GLN A 186 -22.34 -8.88 -11.12
N ILE A 187 -21.46 -8.26 -10.31
CA ILE A 187 -20.01 -8.37 -10.45
C ILE A 187 -19.57 -9.84 -10.27
N VAL A 188 -20.00 -10.48 -9.19
CA VAL A 188 -19.65 -11.89 -8.91
C VAL A 188 -20.19 -12.83 -9.99
N LYS A 189 -21.43 -12.61 -10.42
CA LYS A 189 -22.05 -13.38 -11.50
C LYS A 189 -21.31 -13.22 -12.82
N GLY A 190 -20.90 -11.99 -13.16
CA GLY A 190 -20.14 -11.69 -14.38
C GLY A 190 -18.72 -12.24 -14.36
N ALA A 191 -18.11 -12.37 -13.18
CA ALA A 191 -16.78 -12.94 -12.99
C ALA A 191 -16.76 -14.49 -13.06
N ALA A 192 -17.91 -15.14 -12.88
CA ALA A 192 -17.99 -16.59 -12.89
C ALA A 192 -17.62 -17.16 -14.28
N THR A 193 -16.51 -17.91 -14.33
CA THR A 193 -15.96 -18.49 -15.56
C THR A 193 -15.96 -20.00 -15.50
N LEU A 194 -16.62 -20.65 -16.46
CA LEU A 194 -16.58 -22.10 -16.59
C LEU A 194 -15.24 -22.55 -17.21
N VAL A 195 -14.30 -22.99 -16.38
CA VAL A 195 -12.97 -23.42 -16.82
C VAL A 195 -12.99 -24.79 -17.47
N LYS A 196 -13.83 -25.73 -16.98
CA LYS A 196 -13.92 -27.10 -17.49
C LYS A 196 -15.29 -27.71 -17.16
N GLY A 197 -15.79 -28.58 -18.06
CA GLY A 197 -17.03 -29.34 -17.85
C GLY A 197 -18.26 -28.66 -18.44
N LYS A 198 -19.43 -28.93 -17.85
CA LYS A 198 -20.73 -28.35 -18.19
C LYS A 198 -21.36 -27.73 -16.95
N PRO A 199 -22.17 -26.66 -17.07
CA PRO A 199 -22.90 -26.11 -15.93
C PRO A 199 -23.72 -27.20 -15.24
N LEU A 200 -23.64 -27.25 -13.90
CA LEU A 200 -24.44 -28.16 -13.11
C LEU A 200 -25.92 -27.70 -13.13
N GLN A 201 -26.81 -28.59 -13.50
CA GLN A 201 -28.21 -28.38 -13.26
C GLN A 201 -28.57 -28.85 -11.84
N LEU A 202 -28.72 -27.90 -10.94
CA LEU A 202 -29.11 -28.19 -9.57
C LEU A 202 -30.58 -28.62 -9.55
N LYS A 203 -30.85 -29.80 -8.94
CA LYS A 203 -32.24 -30.25 -8.69
C LYS A 203 -32.79 -29.51 -7.48
N LYS A 204 -34.15 -29.55 -7.34
CA LYS A 204 -34.90 -28.82 -6.33
C LYS A 204 -34.46 -29.06 -4.87
N ASN A 205 -33.79 -30.17 -4.58
CA ASN A 205 -33.31 -30.58 -3.26
C ASN A 205 -31.79 -30.79 -3.27
N ALA A 206 -31.02 -29.84 -3.77
CA ALA A 206 -29.56 -29.90 -3.74
C ALA A 206 -29.04 -29.43 -2.36
N LEU A 207 -28.18 -30.24 -1.73
CA LEU A 207 -27.37 -29.83 -0.58
C LEU A 207 -26.07 -29.21 -1.08
N LEU A 208 -25.83 -27.96 -0.70
CA LEU A 208 -24.57 -27.27 -0.96
C LEU A 208 -23.68 -27.37 0.28
N ILE A 209 -22.56 -28.06 0.16
CA ILE A 209 -21.55 -28.13 1.23
C ILE A 209 -20.34 -27.34 0.73
N GLY A 210 -19.95 -26.31 1.51
CA GLY A 210 -18.81 -25.47 1.19
C GLY A 210 -18.23 -24.87 2.45
N THR A 211 -17.00 -24.36 2.37
CA THR A 211 -16.40 -23.55 3.42
C THR A 211 -16.93 -22.11 3.30
N LEU A 212 -17.20 -21.48 4.43
CA LEU A 212 -17.39 -20.03 4.43
C LEU A 212 -16.06 -19.41 3.99
N PRO A 213 -16.05 -18.51 2.98
CA PRO A 213 -14.86 -17.76 2.67
C PRO A 213 -14.48 -16.93 3.90
N ARG A 214 -13.45 -17.39 4.59
CA ARG A 214 -12.71 -16.57 5.54
C ARG A 214 -11.60 -15.91 4.75
N ALA A 215 -10.90 -15.01 5.34
CA ALA A 215 -9.77 -14.27 4.84
C ALA A 215 -9.22 -14.74 3.49
N THR A 216 -9.05 -13.81 2.59
CA THR A 216 -8.61 -14.09 1.22
C THR A 216 -7.10 -13.90 1.05
N THR A 217 -6.40 -13.45 2.07
CA THR A 217 -4.95 -13.21 2.04
C THR A 217 -4.26 -13.82 3.24
N ILE A 218 -2.99 -14.18 3.10
CA ILE A 218 -2.15 -14.69 4.20
C ILE A 218 -2.03 -13.68 5.36
N ALA A 219 -2.23 -12.39 5.08
CA ALA A 219 -2.23 -11.33 6.10
C ALA A 219 -3.43 -11.41 7.05
N ASP A 220 -4.54 -11.97 6.59
CA ASP A 220 -5.79 -12.06 7.35
C ASP A 220 -5.85 -13.31 8.25
N ASP A 221 -4.87 -14.21 8.15
CA ASP A 221 -4.85 -15.53 8.81
C ASP A 221 -4.03 -15.52 10.12
N ARG A 222 -3.91 -14.37 10.79
CA ARG A 222 -3.18 -14.21 12.05
C ARG A 222 -4.08 -13.92 13.23
#